data_78da5efa05bc7807b198d2d495a77c85
#
_entry.id   78da5efa05bc7807b198d2d495a77c85
#
_cell.length_a   1.000
_cell.length_b   1.000
_cell.length_c   1.000
_cell.angle_alpha   90.00
_cell.angle_beta   90.00
_cell.angle_gamma   90.00
#
_symmetry.space_group_name_H-M   'P 1'
#
loop_
_entity.id
_entity.type
_entity.pdbx_description
1 polymer ?
#
loop_
_entity_poly.entity_id
_entity_poly.type
_entity_poly.pdbx_seq_one_letter_code
_entity_poly.pdbx_strand_id
1 'polypeptide(L)'
;MYVKPIKTGLKIALPLSLNLPSMGLRLSTVIDRCRLVSRSEYLISAGIRKNSPNGSVHPDSLTKKFVAARKLTGINFSENPPPFHEIRSLSRRLYKDAYGERFAQKLLGHTSENTTKTKMYLDELDDKSCVML
;
A
#
# COMPACT_ATOMS: atom_id res chain seq x y z
N MET A 1 10.56 3.07 4.91
CA MET A 1 10.24 3.24 3.47
C MET A 1 9.37 4.47 3.27
N TYR A 2 9.60 5.25 2.23
CA TYR A 2 8.77 6.41 1.90
C TYR A 2 7.85 6.10 0.72
N VAL A 3 6.60 6.54 0.82
CA VAL A 3 5.60 6.45 -0.25
C VAL A 3 5.05 7.84 -0.53
N LYS A 4 5.01 8.23 -1.79
CA LYS A 4 4.44 9.50 -2.24
C LYS A 4 3.32 9.22 -3.26
N PRO A 5 2.06 9.11 -2.82
CA PRO A 5 0.94 8.93 -3.74
C PRO A 5 0.86 10.08 -4.73
N ILE A 6 0.75 9.79 -6.02
CA ILE A 6 0.70 10.79 -7.09
C ILE A 6 -0.46 11.77 -6.88
N LYS A 7 -1.62 11.26 -6.45
CA LYS A 7 -2.84 12.06 -6.30
C LYS A 7 -2.76 13.12 -5.21
N THR A 8 -2.11 12.80 -4.09
CA THR A 8 -2.06 13.70 -2.92
C THR A 8 -0.73 14.40 -2.76
N GLY A 9 0.35 13.86 -3.33
CA GLY A 9 1.70 14.35 -3.16
C GLY A 9 2.25 14.23 -1.73
N LEU A 10 1.45 13.73 -0.78
CA LEU A 10 1.82 13.61 0.63
C LEU A 10 2.87 12.51 0.80
N LYS A 11 4.02 12.85 1.38
CA LYS A 11 5.06 11.87 1.69
C LYS A 11 4.71 11.12 2.97
N ILE A 12 4.53 9.82 2.88
CA ILE A 12 4.20 8.95 4.02
C ILE A 12 5.41 8.09 4.35
N ALA A 13 5.87 8.16 5.59
CA ALA A 13 6.92 7.29 6.11
C ALA A 13 6.29 6.01 6.68
N LEU A 14 6.71 4.85 6.17
CA LEU A 14 6.28 3.55 6.63
C LEU A 14 7.45 2.81 7.28
N PRO A 15 7.36 2.44 8.58
CA PRO A 15 8.39 1.63 9.21
C PRO A 15 8.43 0.23 8.56
N LEU A 16 9.60 -0.28 8.30
CA LEU A 16 9.74 -1.64 7.74
C LEU A 16 9.27 -2.74 8.71
N SER A 17 9.26 -2.42 10.00
CA SER A 17 8.72 -3.27 11.06
C SER A 17 7.20 -3.32 11.08
N LEU A 18 6.51 -2.45 10.33
CA LEU A 18 5.05 -2.45 10.26
C LEU A 18 4.55 -3.87 9.95
N ASN A 19 3.69 -4.37 10.80
CA ASN A 19 3.06 -5.66 10.62
C ASN A 19 1.54 -5.53 10.61
N LEU A 20 0.88 -6.55 10.12
CA LEU A 20 -0.56 -6.72 10.24
C LEU A 20 -0.79 -8.02 11.02
N PRO A 21 -1.09 -7.92 12.33
CA PRO A 21 -1.18 -9.08 13.22
C PRO A 21 -2.14 -10.15 12.73
N SER A 22 -3.30 -9.74 12.20
CA SER A 22 -4.32 -10.65 11.66
C SER A 22 -3.85 -11.51 10.48
N MET A 23 -2.78 -11.10 9.79
CA MET A 23 -2.22 -11.83 8.66
C MET A 23 -0.83 -12.42 8.94
N GLY A 24 -0.22 -12.09 10.08
CA GLY A 24 1.14 -12.48 10.40
C GLY A 24 2.20 -11.94 9.41
N LEU A 25 1.87 -10.89 8.66
CA LEU A 25 2.74 -10.33 7.63
C LEU A 25 3.41 -9.05 8.10
N ARG A 26 4.73 -8.98 7.89
CA ARG A 26 5.56 -7.80 8.12
C ARG A 26 5.91 -7.13 6.79
N LEU A 27 5.91 -5.80 6.76
CA LEU A 27 6.19 -5.03 5.54
C LEU A 27 7.56 -5.37 4.93
N SER A 28 8.61 -5.52 5.75
CA SER A 28 9.93 -5.94 5.28
C SER A 28 9.86 -7.26 4.52
N THR A 29 9.19 -8.27 5.07
CA THR A 29 9.04 -9.59 4.44
C THR A 29 8.32 -9.50 3.07
N VAL A 30 7.30 -8.66 2.98
CA VAL A 30 6.59 -8.44 1.71
C VAL A 30 7.50 -7.78 0.68
N ILE A 31 8.27 -6.76 1.09
CA ILE A 31 9.23 -6.08 0.21
C ILE A 31 10.31 -7.05 -0.29
N ASP A 32 10.86 -7.87 0.60
CA ASP A 32 11.89 -8.85 0.21
C ASP A 32 11.34 -9.87 -0.78
N ARG A 33 10.12 -10.36 -0.58
CA ARG A 33 9.45 -11.21 -1.57
C ARG A 33 9.26 -10.51 -2.92
N CYS A 34 8.88 -9.24 -2.92
CA CYS A 34 8.76 -8.47 -4.15
C CYS A 34 10.10 -8.33 -4.86
N ARG A 35 11.19 -8.08 -4.13
CA ARG A 35 12.55 -7.98 -4.69
C ARG A 35 13.04 -9.27 -5.30
N LEU A 36 12.74 -10.41 -4.70
CA LEU A 36 13.11 -11.72 -5.25
C LEU A 36 12.47 -12.01 -6.61
N VAL A 37 11.27 -11.52 -6.86
CA VAL A 37 10.54 -11.79 -8.11
C VAL A 37 10.63 -10.63 -9.11
N SER A 38 10.93 -9.43 -8.67
CA SER A 38 11.06 -8.26 -9.54
C SER A 38 12.38 -8.29 -10.30
N ARG A 39 12.30 -8.09 -11.61
CA ARG A 39 13.48 -7.96 -12.49
C ARG A 39 13.63 -6.53 -13.02
N SER A 40 13.20 -5.54 -12.24
CA SER A 40 13.28 -4.12 -12.56
C SER A 40 13.47 -3.29 -11.28
N GLU A 41 13.63 -1.99 -11.42
CA GLU A 41 13.69 -1.05 -10.29
C GLU A 41 12.39 -0.95 -9.48
N TYR A 42 11.27 -1.42 -10.03
CA TYR A 42 9.96 -1.40 -9.36
C TYR A 42 9.77 -2.62 -8.47
N LEU A 43 9.27 -2.43 -7.25
CA LEU A 43 8.89 -3.54 -6.35
C LEU A 43 7.81 -4.44 -6.98
N ILE A 44 6.85 -3.83 -7.67
CA ILE A 44 5.82 -4.54 -8.42
C ILE A 44 6.11 -4.30 -9.90
N SER A 45 6.54 -5.35 -10.59
CA SER A 45 6.98 -5.26 -11.98
C SER A 45 6.18 -6.17 -12.89
N ALA A 46 5.97 -5.70 -14.11
CA ALA A 46 5.45 -6.53 -15.22
C ALA A 46 6.54 -7.31 -15.94
N GLY A 47 7.80 -7.13 -15.52
CA GLY A 47 8.98 -7.52 -16.28
C GLY A 47 9.27 -6.55 -17.44
N ILE A 48 10.52 -6.54 -17.89
CA ILE A 48 10.96 -5.69 -19.01
C ILE A 48 10.39 -6.26 -20.30
N ARG A 49 9.64 -5.43 -21.04
CA ARG A 49 8.96 -5.81 -22.29
C ARG A 49 8.98 -4.63 -23.26
N LYS A 50 8.70 -4.90 -24.54
CA LYS A 50 8.59 -3.84 -25.57
C LYS A 50 7.65 -2.70 -25.14
N ASN A 51 6.51 -3.03 -24.53
CA ASN A 51 5.51 -2.04 -24.09
C ASN A 51 5.71 -1.57 -22.63
N SER A 52 6.75 -2.01 -21.96
CA SER A 52 7.16 -1.59 -20.61
C SER A 52 8.67 -1.78 -20.46
N PRO A 53 9.48 -0.93 -21.11
CA PRO A 53 10.93 -1.08 -21.15
C PRO A 53 11.61 -0.91 -19.79
N ASN A 54 10.95 -0.23 -18.87
CA ASN A 54 11.41 -0.07 -17.48
C ASN A 54 10.77 -1.07 -16.49
N GLY A 55 9.85 -1.93 -16.96
CA GLY A 55 9.16 -2.89 -16.11
C GLY A 55 7.98 -2.35 -15.30
N SER A 56 7.53 -1.12 -15.55
CA SER A 56 6.37 -0.53 -14.86
C SER A 56 5.09 -1.31 -15.12
N VAL A 57 4.17 -1.30 -14.15
CA VAL A 57 2.87 -1.96 -14.25
C VAL A 57 1.78 -0.94 -14.50
N HIS A 58 1.02 -1.11 -15.57
CA HIS A 58 -0.17 -0.29 -15.80
C HIS A 58 -1.24 -0.61 -14.74
N PRO A 59 -1.95 0.39 -14.17
CA PRO A 59 -2.97 0.19 -13.13
C PRO A 59 -4.03 -0.85 -13.49
N ASP A 60 -4.51 -0.86 -14.73
CA ASP A 60 -5.50 -1.85 -15.20
C ASP A 60 -4.97 -3.29 -15.15
N SER A 61 -3.67 -3.46 -15.34
CA SER A 61 -3.03 -4.79 -15.23
C SER A 61 -3.06 -5.32 -13.80
N LEU A 62 -2.98 -4.45 -12.79
CA LEU A 62 -3.11 -4.84 -11.38
C LEU A 62 -4.53 -5.34 -11.11
N THR A 63 -5.54 -4.62 -11.58
CA THR A 63 -6.94 -5.03 -11.45
C THR A 63 -7.20 -6.39 -12.10
N LYS A 64 -6.72 -6.58 -13.34
CA LYS A 64 -6.87 -7.87 -14.04
C LYS A 64 -6.18 -9.01 -13.31
N LYS A 65 -4.95 -8.80 -12.79
CA LYS A 65 -4.22 -9.80 -12.01
C LYS A 65 -4.93 -10.13 -10.69
N PHE A 66 -5.50 -9.14 -10.02
CA PHE A 66 -6.29 -9.36 -8.82
C PHE A 66 -7.52 -10.21 -9.10
N VAL A 67 -8.27 -9.91 -10.16
CA VAL A 67 -9.43 -10.72 -10.56
C VAL A 67 -9.02 -12.17 -10.86
N ALA A 68 -7.91 -12.37 -11.56
CA ALA A 68 -7.39 -13.72 -11.84
C ALA A 68 -7.00 -14.45 -10.53
N ALA A 69 -6.27 -13.78 -9.63
CA ALA A 69 -5.90 -14.37 -8.35
C ALA A 69 -7.12 -14.72 -7.49
N ARG A 70 -8.13 -13.83 -7.44
CA ARG A 70 -9.39 -14.08 -6.75
C ARG A 70 -10.10 -15.32 -7.29
N LYS A 71 -10.15 -15.51 -8.60
CA LYS A 71 -10.74 -16.70 -9.22
C LYS A 71 -10.03 -18.00 -8.81
N LEU A 72 -8.70 -17.94 -8.67
CA LEU A 72 -7.89 -19.10 -8.26
C LEU A 72 -8.10 -19.51 -6.80
N THR A 73 -8.70 -18.67 -5.95
CA THR A 73 -8.99 -19.04 -4.55
C THR A 73 -10.09 -20.09 -4.44
N GLY A 74 -10.89 -20.31 -5.48
CA GLY A 74 -12.05 -21.19 -5.43
C GLY A 74 -13.21 -20.68 -4.56
N ILE A 75 -13.08 -19.48 -3.95
CA ILE A 75 -14.14 -18.89 -3.13
C ILE A 75 -15.28 -18.46 -4.03
N ASN A 76 -16.47 -18.96 -3.72
CA ASN A 76 -17.69 -18.52 -4.40
C ASN A 76 -18.12 -17.17 -3.84
N PHE A 77 -17.97 -16.13 -4.65
CA PHE A 77 -18.47 -14.79 -4.33
C PHE A 77 -19.87 -14.64 -4.89
N SER A 78 -20.70 -13.83 -4.21
CA SER A 78 -22.01 -13.43 -4.72
C SER A 78 -21.90 -12.69 -6.06
N GLU A 79 -23.04 -12.25 -6.60
CA GLU A 79 -23.10 -11.50 -7.87
C GLU A 79 -22.15 -10.30 -7.96
N ASN A 80 -21.79 -9.70 -6.81
CA ASN A 80 -20.89 -8.56 -6.72
C ASN A 80 -19.56 -8.92 -6.02
N PRO A 81 -18.65 -9.63 -6.67
CA PRO A 81 -17.38 -9.99 -6.07
C PRO A 81 -16.50 -8.75 -5.82
N PRO A 82 -15.77 -8.69 -4.68
CA PRO A 82 -15.03 -7.50 -4.29
C PRO A 82 -14.01 -7.09 -5.35
N PRO A 83 -14.03 -5.81 -5.78
CA PRO A 83 -13.05 -5.28 -6.73
C PRO A 83 -11.68 -5.06 -6.05
N PHE A 84 -10.65 -4.79 -6.86
CA PHE A 84 -9.29 -4.48 -6.36
C PHE A 84 -9.28 -3.33 -5.35
N HIS A 85 -10.16 -2.35 -5.53
CA HIS A 85 -10.25 -1.19 -4.63
C HIS A 85 -10.66 -1.55 -3.19
N GLU A 86 -11.37 -2.66 -3.01
CA GLU A 86 -11.78 -3.13 -1.67
C GLU A 86 -10.60 -3.54 -0.78
N ILE A 87 -9.43 -3.81 -1.34
CA ILE A 87 -8.20 -4.00 -0.56
C ILE A 87 -7.92 -2.76 0.31
N ARG A 88 -8.22 -1.56 -0.20
CA ARG A 88 -8.04 -0.32 0.56
C ARG A 88 -8.99 -0.24 1.75
N SER A 89 -10.26 -0.57 1.56
CA SER A 89 -11.28 -0.60 2.62
C SER A 89 -10.96 -1.67 3.67
N LEU A 90 -10.55 -2.86 3.21
CA LEU A 90 -10.10 -3.94 4.07
C LEU A 90 -8.86 -3.53 4.88
N SER A 91 -7.87 -2.95 4.26
CA SER A 91 -6.65 -2.47 4.93
C SER A 91 -6.98 -1.44 6.00
N ARG A 92 -7.86 -0.47 5.70
CA ARG A 92 -8.31 0.51 6.69
C ARG A 92 -8.89 -0.17 7.92
N ARG A 93 -9.80 -1.13 7.73
CA ARG A 93 -10.44 -1.85 8.84
C ARG A 93 -9.42 -2.61 9.67
N LEU A 94 -8.58 -3.42 9.04
CA LEU A 94 -7.59 -4.25 9.73
C LEU A 94 -6.54 -3.41 10.49
N TYR A 95 -6.07 -2.31 9.92
CA TYR A 95 -5.14 -1.42 10.60
C TYR A 95 -5.83 -0.57 11.68
N LYS A 96 -7.11 -0.21 11.49
CA LYS A 96 -7.90 0.43 12.54
C LYS A 96 -8.05 -0.49 13.75
N ASP A 97 -8.37 -1.76 13.52
CA ASP A 97 -8.56 -2.74 14.60
C ASP A 97 -7.24 -3.02 15.33
N ALA A 98 -6.10 -3.03 14.62
CA ALA A 98 -4.80 -3.31 15.20
C ALA A 98 -4.13 -2.09 15.87
N TYR A 99 -4.30 -0.89 15.31
CA TYR A 99 -3.53 0.31 15.70
C TYR A 99 -4.37 1.56 15.92
N GLY A 100 -5.67 1.48 15.78
CA GLY A 100 -6.62 2.56 15.98
C GLY A 100 -6.90 3.40 14.71
N GLU A 101 -7.98 4.18 14.77
CA GLU A 101 -8.51 4.97 13.63
C GLU A 101 -7.50 5.99 13.11
N ARG A 102 -6.82 6.70 14.03
CA ARG A 102 -5.85 7.76 13.66
C ARG A 102 -4.68 7.21 12.85
N PHE A 103 -4.19 6.02 13.22
CA PHE A 103 -3.14 5.32 12.47
C PHE A 103 -3.62 4.94 11.08
N ALA A 104 -4.79 4.30 10.98
CA ALA A 104 -5.35 3.88 9.71
C ALA A 104 -5.60 5.06 8.75
N GLN A 105 -6.05 6.21 9.26
CA GLN A 105 -6.23 7.43 8.47
C GLN A 105 -4.91 7.94 7.91
N LYS A 106 -3.87 8.04 8.74
CA LYS A 106 -2.53 8.48 8.31
C LYS A 106 -1.94 7.54 7.27
N LEU A 107 -2.02 6.23 7.50
CA LEU A 107 -1.52 5.20 6.60
C LEU A 107 -2.14 5.30 5.20
N LEU A 108 -3.42 5.62 5.13
CA LEU A 108 -4.14 5.74 3.87
C LEU A 108 -4.06 7.13 3.23
N GLY A 109 -3.36 8.06 3.88
CA GLY A 109 -3.26 9.44 3.40
C GLY A 109 -4.60 10.17 3.38
N HIS A 110 -5.55 9.77 4.24
CA HIS A 110 -6.78 10.52 4.43
C HIS A 110 -6.49 11.72 5.32
N THR A 111 -6.35 12.87 4.72
CA THR A 111 -6.36 14.15 5.42
C THR A 111 -7.81 14.53 5.66
N SER A 112 -8.32 14.30 6.88
CA SER A 112 -9.50 15.01 7.33
C SER A 112 -9.17 16.52 7.46
N GLU A 113 -10.17 17.40 7.49
CA GLU A 113 -10.12 18.87 7.38
C GLU A 113 -9.11 19.62 8.29
N ASN A 114 -8.40 18.95 9.17
CA ASN A 114 -7.27 19.47 9.94
C ASN A 114 -5.90 19.36 9.22
N THR A 115 -5.90 19.50 7.91
CA THR A 115 -4.74 19.31 7.02
C THR A 115 -3.54 20.19 7.41
N THR A 116 -3.76 21.37 7.96
CA THR A 116 -2.70 22.32 8.32
C THR A 116 -1.84 21.82 9.49
N LYS A 117 -2.47 21.28 10.54
CA LYS A 117 -1.75 20.78 11.72
C LYS A 117 -0.99 19.46 11.43
N THR A 118 -1.57 18.60 10.61
CA THR A 118 -0.92 17.33 10.23
C THR A 118 0.25 17.56 9.28
N LYS A 119 0.18 18.57 8.42
CA LYS A 119 1.27 18.95 7.51
C LYS A 119 2.45 19.54 8.29
N MET A 120 2.19 20.44 9.25
CA MET A 120 3.22 20.96 10.17
C MET A 120 3.90 19.84 10.97
N TYR A 121 3.13 18.89 11.48
CA TYR A 121 3.67 17.77 12.26
C TYR A 121 4.53 16.80 11.42
N LEU A 122 4.29 16.70 10.12
CA LEU A 122 5.09 15.90 9.20
C LEU A 122 6.33 16.66 8.68
N ASP A 123 6.24 17.98 8.56
CA ASP A 123 7.36 18.84 8.16
C ASP A 123 8.38 19.00 9.30
N GLU A 124 7.94 19.03 10.58
CA GLU A 124 8.82 18.99 11.75
C GLU A 124 9.55 17.65 11.93
N LEU A 125 9.06 16.59 11.30
CA LEU A 125 9.66 15.24 11.32
C LEU A 125 10.72 15.03 10.24
N ASP A 126 10.85 15.94 9.28
CA ASP A 126 11.90 15.86 8.25
C ASP A 126 13.29 16.24 8.79
N ASP A 127 13.39 16.83 10.00
CA ASP A 127 14.65 17.32 10.57
C ASP A 127 15.20 16.47 11.74
N LYS A 128 14.42 15.58 12.35
CA LYS A 128 14.92 14.71 13.42
C LYS A 128 14.25 13.35 13.41
N SER A 129 14.96 12.37 12.89
CA SER A 129 14.66 10.94 13.04
C SER A 129 13.29 10.50 12.51
N CYS A 130 13.27 9.54 11.63
CA CYS A 130 12.09 8.80 11.21
C CYS A 130 11.14 8.58 12.37
N VAL A 131 10.17 9.44 12.55
CA VAL A 131 9.12 9.19 13.52
C VAL A 131 8.12 8.28 12.87
N MET A 132 8.06 7.18 13.48
CA MET A 132 7.19 6.07 13.21
C MET A 132 5.72 6.44 13.35
N LEU A 133 4.93 5.92 12.43
CA LEU A 133 3.49 5.76 12.65
C LEU A 133 3.24 4.89 13.88
#